data_e254e0cc4c2100461d2264c6a0e9b089
#
_entry.id   e254e0cc4c2100461d2264c6a0e9b089
#
_cell.length_a   1.000
_cell.length_b   1.000
_cell.length_c   1.000
_cell.angle_alpha   90.00
_cell.angle_beta   90.00
_cell.angle_gamma   90.00
#
_symmetry.space_group_name_H-M   'P 1'
#
loop_
_entity.id
_entity.type
_entity.pdbx_description
1 polymer ?
#
loop_
_entity_poly.entity_id
_entity_poly.type
_entity_poly.pdbx_seq_one_letter_code
_entity_poly.pdbx_strand_id
1 'polypeptide(L)'
;TMNRKQLLTVAMALATMGVNAQTNNAPTMGWSSWNTYRVNISDSLIRHQADCMVKTGLKDAGYKYINIDDGFQGGRGADGKLKINPHRFPFGLKPLADYIHSLGLKAGIYSDAGRNTGGNYYDKETLAVRVGLYEHDDVDARFYFKDMGFDFIKIDYCGGDAKQNTDRLQLDEETRYTAIRKAIDATGRTDVRMNVCRWNYPGTWVSGVADSWRTTVDIYDGWKSVAGILRENLYLSAYSSDGHYNDMDMLQVGRGMSHEE
;
A
#
# COMPACT_ATOMS: atom_id res chain seq x y z
N THR A 1 29.46 22.68 40.02
CA THR A 1 28.10 23.26 39.99
C THR A 1 27.92 23.96 38.65
N MET A 2 27.08 23.35 37.76
CA MET A 2 26.72 23.96 36.48
C MET A 2 25.99 25.29 36.71
N ASN A 3 26.34 26.33 35.96
CA ASN A 3 25.67 27.61 36.06
C ASN A 3 24.34 27.64 35.32
N ARG A 4 23.47 28.63 35.58
CA ARG A 4 22.11 28.73 35.04
C ARG A 4 22.04 28.71 33.51
N LYS A 5 23.09 29.23 32.82
CA LYS A 5 23.19 29.20 31.35
C LYS A 5 23.50 27.79 30.82
N GLN A 6 24.37 27.05 31.50
CA GLN A 6 24.68 25.66 31.16
C GLN A 6 23.48 24.72 31.36
N LEU A 7 22.67 24.94 32.41
CA LEU A 7 21.43 24.24 32.63
C LEU A 7 20.39 24.54 31.54
N LEU A 8 20.25 25.77 31.08
CA LEU A 8 19.36 26.15 29.99
C LEU A 8 19.80 25.54 28.63
N THR A 9 21.11 25.49 28.36
CA THR A 9 21.64 24.90 27.13
C THR A 9 21.45 23.37 27.11
N VAL A 10 21.62 22.70 28.25
CA VAL A 10 21.35 21.27 28.38
C VAL A 10 19.86 20.97 28.29
N ALA A 11 18.99 21.79 28.87
CA ALA A 11 17.55 21.66 28.79
C ALA A 11 17.04 21.88 27.31
N MET A 12 17.61 22.88 26.61
CA MET A 12 17.32 23.06 25.19
C MET A 12 17.83 21.90 24.30
N ALA A 13 19.03 21.38 24.58
CA ALA A 13 19.57 20.24 23.86
C ALA A 13 18.75 18.96 24.10
N LEU A 14 18.25 18.74 25.31
CA LEU A 14 17.35 17.64 25.63
C LEU A 14 15.94 17.82 25.03
N ALA A 15 15.45 19.07 24.94
CA ALA A 15 14.18 19.36 24.28
C ALA A 15 14.24 19.17 22.75
N THR A 16 15.40 19.41 22.14
CA THR A 16 15.59 19.15 20.68
C THR A 16 15.88 17.70 20.36
N MET A 17 16.30 16.87 21.31
CA MET A 17 16.41 15.41 21.13
C MET A 17 15.09 14.66 21.33
N GLY A 18 14.05 15.31 21.85
CA GLY A 18 12.72 14.73 22.12
C GLY A 18 11.72 14.82 20.97
N VAL A 19 12.08 15.40 19.83
CA VAL A 19 11.15 15.59 18.70
C VAL A 19 11.79 15.06 17.44
N ASN A 20 11.80 13.75 17.24
CA ASN A 20 11.80 13.08 15.94
C ASN A 20 12.13 11.58 16.02
N ALA A 21 11.59 10.89 17.01
CA ALA A 21 11.33 9.47 16.84
C ALA A 21 9.81 9.29 16.87
N GLN A 22 9.11 9.91 15.95
CA GLN A 22 7.83 9.39 15.51
C GLN A 22 8.21 8.12 14.75
N THR A 23 8.39 7.03 15.51
CA THR A 23 8.50 5.70 14.93
C THR A 23 7.34 5.57 13.97
N ASN A 24 7.61 5.21 12.73
CA ASN A 24 6.61 5.03 11.67
C ASN A 24 5.77 3.75 11.96
N ASN A 25 5.42 3.55 13.21
CA ASN A 25 4.81 2.34 13.77
C ASN A 25 3.28 2.40 13.78
N ALA A 26 2.67 3.54 13.44
CA ALA A 26 1.21 3.64 13.34
C ALA A 26 0.67 2.83 12.15
N PRO A 27 -0.57 2.33 12.22
CA PRO A 27 -1.24 1.74 11.06
C PRO A 27 -1.19 2.66 9.83
N THR A 28 -1.17 2.08 8.64
CA THR A 28 -1.19 2.86 7.40
C THR A 28 -2.56 3.54 7.26
N MET A 29 -2.58 4.85 7.40
CA MET A 29 -3.78 5.66 7.23
C MET A 29 -3.67 6.42 5.91
N GLY A 30 -4.68 6.30 5.05
CA GLY A 30 -4.65 6.93 3.74
C GLY A 30 -5.92 6.70 2.93
N TRP A 31 -5.81 7.00 1.66
CA TRP A 31 -6.83 6.77 0.65
C TRP A 31 -6.31 5.80 -0.41
N SER A 32 -7.17 4.94 -0.93
CA SER A 32 -6.85 4.02 -2.01
C SER A 32 -7.90 4.10 -3.12
N SER A 33 -7.46 3.97 -4.36
CA SER A 33 -8.30 4.22 -5.53
C SER A 33 -9.28 3.08 -5.86
N TRP A 34 -9.06 1.85 -5.38
CA TRP A 34 -9.75 0.66 -5.89
C TRP A 34 -11.27 0.69 -5.71
N ASN A 35 -11.76 0.85 -4.48
CA ASN A 35 -13.18 0.64 -4.18
C ASN A 35 -14.13 1.58 -4.92
N THR A 36 -13.65 2.74 -5.36
CA THR A 36 -14.47 3.70 -6.11
C THR A 36 -14.19 3.68 -7.61
N TYR A 37 -12.93 3.51 -7.99
CA TYR A 37 -12.53 3.75 -9.38
C TYR A 37 -12.06 2.49 -10.10
N ARG A 38 -11.74 1.42 -9.36
CA ARG A 38 -11.16 0.20 -9.92
C ARG A 38 -9.97 0.54 -10.82
N VAL A 39 -9.91 0.01 -12.03
CA VAL A 39 -8.85 0.34 -13.01
C VAL A 39 -9.03 1.71 -13.70
N ASN A 40 -10.15 2.41 -13.47
CA ASN A 40 -10.45 3.68 -14.14
C ASN A 40 -9.83 4.87 -13.39
N ILE A 41 -8.52 4.90 -13.32
CA ILE A 41 -7.73 5.93 -12.65
C ILE A 41 -6.89 6.75 -13.62
N SER A 42 -6.47 7.93 -13.20
CA SER A 42 -5.60 8.81 -14.00
C SER A 42 -4.71 9.68 -13.09
N ASP A 43 -3.65 10.25 -13.67
CA ASP A 43 -2.77 11.20 -12.99
C ASP A 43 -3.56 12.36 -12.36
N SER A 44 -4.50 12.95 -13.11
CA SER A 44 -5.32 14.07 -12.63
C SER A 44 -6.23 13.67 -11.48
N LEU A 45 -6.83 12.47 -11.52
CA LEU A 45 -7.64 11.94 -10.43
C LEU A 45 -6.82 11.78 -9.14
N ILE A 46 -5.66 11.16 -9.24
CA ILE A 46 -4.80 10.92 -8.07
C ILE A 46 -4.33 12.24 -7.45
N ARG A 47 -3.91 13.22 -8.28
CA ARG A 47 -3.56 14.56 -7.80
C ARG A 47 -4.72 15.22 -7.07
N HIS A 48 -5.93 15.16 -7.65
CA HIS A 48 -7.12 15.71 -7.02
C HIS A 48 -7.41 15.09 -5.65
N GLN A 49 -7.26 13.77 -5.50
CA GLN A 49 -7.44 13.09 -4.20
C GLN A 49 -6.37 13.50 -3.19
N ALA A 50 -5.12 13.66 -3.61
CA ALA A 50 -4.06 14.18 -2.75
C ALA A 50 -4.37 15.60 -2.26
N ASP A 51 -4.83 16.47 -3.15
CA ASP A 51 -5.28 17.83 -2.81
C ASP A 51 -6.45 17.81 -1.82
N CYS A 52 -7.45 16.94 -2.05
CA CYS A 52 -8.58 16.79 -1.15
C CYS A 52 -8.15 16.36 0.24
N MET A 53 -7.22 15.42 0.36
CA MET A 53 -6.70 14.96 1.65
C MET A 53 -6.09 16.11 2.46
N VAL A 54 -5.38 17.03 1.81
CA VAL A 54 -4.83 18.22 2.46
C VAL A 54 -5.93 19.24 2.78
N LYS A 55 -6.79 19.57 1.81
CA LYS A 55 -7.82 20.61 1.95
C LYS A 55 -8.88 20.28 3.00
N THR A 56 -9.20 19.01 3.18
CA THR A 56 -10.21 18.58 4.16
C THR A 56 -9.68 18.39 5.58
N GLY A 57 -8.36 18.56 5.79
CA GLY A 57 -7.72 18.37 7.09
C GLY A 57 -7.43 16.90 7.43
N LEU A 58 -7.72 15.96 6.54
CA LEU A 58 -7.41 14.53 6.77
C LEU A 58 -5.92 14.29 6.98
N LYS A 59 -5.05 15.01 6.24
CA LYS A 59 -3.60 14.97 6.45
C LYS A 59 -3.22 15.29 7.90
N ASP A 60 -3.80 16.36 8.46
CA ASP A 60 -3.52 16.80 9.84
C ASP A 60 -4.09 15.83 10.87
N ALA A 61 -5.17 15.12 10.52
CA ALA A 61 -5.72 14.01 11.31
C ALA A 61 -4.91 12.71 11.22
N GLY A 62 -3.83 12.68 10.41
CA GLY A 62 -2.91 11.53 10.33
C GLY A 62 -3.04 10.67 9.06
N TYR A 63 -3.97 10.97 8.16
CA TYR A 63 -4.08 10.28 6.87
C TYR A 63 -2.99 10.77 5.92
N LYS A 64 -1.97 9.96 5.69
CA LYS A 64 -0.75 10.38 4.99
C LYS A 64 -0.52 9.70 3.65
N TYR A 65 -1.16 8.57 3.38
CA TYR A 65 -0.90 7.78 2.18
C TYR A 65 -1.93 8.03 1.10
N ILE A 66 -1.45 8.25 -0.12
CA ILE A 66 -2.23 8.20 -1.36
C ILE A 66 -1.80 6.94 -2.11
N ASN A 67 -2.66 5.93 -2.09
CA ASN A 67 -2.38 4.62 -2.67
C ASN A 67 -3.01 4.49 -4.05
N ILE A 68 -2.18 4.38 -5.06
CA ILE A 68 -2.56 4.12 -6.44
C ILE A 68 -2.72 2.62 -6.57
N ASP A 69 -3.96 2.14 -6.68
CA ASP A 69 -4.27 0.72 -6.88
C ASP A 69 -4.14 0.35 -8.37
N ASP A 70 -4.64 -0.80 -8.79
CA ASP A 70 -4.50 -1.33 -10.15
C ASP A 70 -5.05 -0.38 -11.23
N GLY A 71 -4.50 -0.44 -12.45
CA GLY A 71 -4.94 0.34 -13.61
C GLY A 71 -3.92 1.34 -14.15
N PHE A 72 -2.75 1.50 -13.54
CA PHE A 72 -1.70 2.39 -14.02
C PHE A 72 -0.75 1.70 -15.04
N GLN A 73 -0.74 0.38 -15.08
CA GLN A 73 0.15 -0.40 -15.92
C GLN A 73 -0.16 -0.24 -17.40
N GLY A 74 0.87 -0.26 -18.23
CA GLY A 74 0.84 -0.21 -19.68
C GLY A 74 1.42 -1.49 -20.34
N GLY A 75 1.38 -2.60 -19.62
CA GLY A 75 2.04 -3.84 -20.02
C GLY A 75 3.51 -3.90 -19.63
N ARG A 76 4.25 -4.84 -20.20
CA ARG A 76 5.68 -5.04 -19.97
C ARG A 76 6.43 -5.06 -21.30
N GLY A 77 7.63 -4.46 -21.33
CA GLY A 77 8.48 -4.47 -22.50
C GLY A 77 9.18 -5.80 -22.71
N ALA A 78 9.75 -6.00 -23.91
CA ALA A 78 10.59 -7.16 -24.21
C ALA A 78 11.87 -7.23 -23.34
N ASP A 79 12.29 -6.10 -22.79
CA ASP A 79 13.40 -5.97 -21.83
C ASP A 79 12.99 -6.32 -20.39
N GLY A 80 11.77 -6.80 -20.17
CA GLY A 80 11.23 -7.15 -18.86
C GLY A 80 10.76 -5.97 -18.00
N LYS A 81 10.87 -4.73 -18.47
CA LYS A 81 10.47 -3.55 -17.68
C LYS A 81 8.99 -3.25 -17.80
N LEU A 82 8.40 -2.83 -16.68
CA LEU A 82 7.04 -2.30 -16.66
C LEU A 82 6.94 -1.04 -17.52
N LYS A 83 5.82 -0.96 -18.24
CA LYS A 83 5.38 0.27 -18.92
C LYS A 83 4.22 0.88 -18.16
N ILE A 84 4.13 2.19 -18.21
CA ILE A 84 3.03 2.94 -17.62
C ILE A 84 2.04 3.28 -18.72
N ASN A 85 0.74 3.19 -18.39
CA ASN A 85 -0.32 3.52 -19.34
C ASN A 85 -0.24 5.03 -19.72
N PRO A 86 0.13 5.37 -20.95
CA PRO A 86 0.39 6.75 -21.34
C PRO A 86 -0.89 7.59 -21.45
N HIS A 87 -2.06 6.96 -21.59
CA HIS A 87 -3.34 7.65 -21.63
C HIS A 87 -3.81 8.06 -20.24
N ARG A 88 -3.57 7.21 -19.24
CA ARG A 88 -3.96 7.48 -17.85
C ARG A 88 -2.91 8.29 -17.11
N PHE A 89 -1.63 8.07 -17.40
CA PHE A 89 -0.48 8.70 -16.74
C PHE A 89 0.51 9.23 -17.80
N PRO A 90 0.16 10.30 -18.51
CA PRO A 90 0.94 10.78 -19.66
C PRO A 90 2.35 11.25 -19.29
N PHE A 91 2.57 11.62 -18.02
CA PHE A 91 3.87 12.05 -17.52
C PHE A 91 4.62 10.96 -16.75
N GLY A 92 4.08 9.72 -16.72
CA GLY A 92 4.58 8.62 -15.91
C GLY A 92 4.28 8.78 -14.42
N LEU A 93 4.87 7.91 -13.58
CA LEU A 93 4.58 7.87 -12.14
C LEU A 93 5.49 8.76 -11.30
N LYS A 94 6.73 9.02 -11.74
CA LYS A 94 7.68 9.81 -10.94
C LYS A 94 7.20 11.22 -10.63
N PRO A 95 6.73 12.03 -11.60
CA PRO A 95 6.20 13.36 -11.32
C PRO A 95 4.94 13.34 -10.44
N LEU A 96 4.17 12.24 -10.46
CA LEU A 96 3.01 12.08 -9.60
C LEU A 96 3.43 11.78 -8.16
N ALA A 97 4.38 10.87 -7.94
CA ALA A 97 4.94 10.58 -6.62
C ALA A 97 5.58 11.85 -6.01
N ASP A 98 6.38 12.59 -6.80
CA ASP A 98 6.97 13.86 -6.36
C ASP A 98 5.92 14.90 -5.98
N TYR A 99 4.82 14.97 -6.72
CA TYR A 99 3.70 15.85 -6.37
C TYR A 99 3.07 15.47 -5.02
N ILE A 100 2.78 14.19 -4.81
CA ILE A 100 2.24 13.69 -3.54
C ILE A 100 3.20 14.05 -2.39
N HIS A 101 4.49 13.83 -2.58
CA HIS A 101 5.52 14.18 -1.60
C HIS A 101 5.59 15.69 -1.34
N SER A 102 5.43 16.53 -2.36
CA SER A 102 5.44 17.99 -2.21
C SER A 102 4.31 18.51 -1.30
N LEU A 103 3.22 17.76 -1.19
CA LEU A 103 2.11 18.02 -0.27
C LEU A 103 2.39 17.52 1.16
N GLY A 104 3.56 16.91 1.41
CA GLY A 104 3.92 16.27 2.68
C GLY A 104 3.13 14.98 2.94
N LEU A 105 2.66 14.33 1.87
CA LEU A 105 2.01 13.02 1.86
C LEU A 105 2.99 11.94 1.43
N LYS A 106 2.61 10.69 1.54
CA LYS A 106 3.35 9.51 1.09
C LYS A 106 2.65 8.85 -0.09
N ALA A 107 3.42 8.37 -1.05
CA ALA A 107 2.90 7.73 -2.25
C ALA A 107 2.92 6.20 -2.11
N GLY A 108 1.77 5.57 -2.31
CA GLY A 108 1.64 4.12 -2.35
C GLY A 108 1.32 3.61 -3.74
N ILE A 109 1.68 2.36 -3.99
CA ILE A 109 1.50 1.68 -5.28
C ILE A 109 0.90 0.29 -5.06
N TYR A 110 0.52 -0.38 -6.14
CA TYR A 110 -0.09 -1.70 -6.15
C TYR A 110 0.66 -2.65 -7.07
N SER A 111 0.66 -3.93 -6.71
CA SER A 111 1.02 -5.03 -7.61
C SER A 111 0.35 -6.34 -7.17
N ASP A 112 0.67 -7.43 -7.86
CA ASP A 112 0.23 -8.79 -7.54
C ASP A 112 1.44 -9.70 -7.38
N ALA A 113 1.35 -10.66 -6.48
CA ALA A 113 2.40 -11.64 -6.23
C ALA A 113 2.60 -12.62 -7.41
N GLY A 114 1.61 -12.75 -8.29
CA GLY A 114 1.64 -13.61 -9.47
C GLY A 114 2.07 -12.89 -10.75
N ARG A 115 1.64 -13.45 -11.91
CA ARG A 115 1.99 -12.91 -13.25
C ARG A 115 1.13 -11.74 -13.68
N ASN A 116 -0.17 -11.83 -13.45
CA ASN A 116 -1.14 -10.81 -13.83
C ASN A 116 -1.69 -10.16 -12.57
N THR A 117 -2.19 -8.93 -12.68
CA THR A 117 -2.84 -8.24 -11.57
C THR A 117 -4.36 -8.46 -11.56
N GLY A 118 -5.02 -8.09 -10.45
CA GLY A 118 -6.45 -8.25 -10.25
C GLY A 118 -7.30 -7.61 -11.35
N GLY A 119 -6.87 -6.48 -11.90
CA GLY A 119 -7.54 -5.79 -13.00
C GLY A 119 -7.70 -6.64 -14.25
N ASN A 120 -6.76 -7.57 -14.53
CA ASN A 120 -6.92 -8.52 -15.63
C ASN A 120 -8.05 -9.54 -15.35
N TYR A 121 -8.09 -10.07 -14.13
CA TYR A 121 -9.05 -11.13 -13.78
C TYR A 121 -10.48 -10.59 -13.59
N TYR A 122 -10.62 -9.42 -12.97
CA TYR A 122 -11.92 -8.89 -12.57
C TYR A 122 -12.47 -7.80 -13.49
N ASP A 123 -11.59 -7.00 -14.11
CA ASP A 123 -12.00 -5.89 -15.01
C ASP A 123 -11.66 -6.12 -16.46
N LYS A 124 -11.09 -7.29 -16.80
CA LYS A 124 -10.65 -7.62 -18.15
C LYS A 124 -9.65 -6.62 -18.74
N GLU A 125 -8.87 -5.95 -17.85
CA GLU A 125 -7.86 -5.01 -18.27
C GLU A 125 -6.72 -5.73 -18.99
N THR A 126 -6.60 -5.48 -20.27
CA THR A 126 -5.62 -6.17 -21.11
C THR A 126 -4.18 -5.74 -20.82
N LEU A 127 -3.98 -4.52 -20.34
CA LEU A 127 -2.67 -3.99 -19.96
C LEU A 127 -2.20 -4.49 -18.58
N ALA A 128 -3.07 -5.20 -17.85
CA ALA A 128 -2.77 -5.84 -16.56
C ALA A 128 -2.20 -7.26 -16.71
N VAL A 129 -1.95 -7.71 -17.94
CA VAL A 129 -1.34 -9.00 -18.24
C VAL A 129 0.18 -8.92 -18.10
N ARG A 130 0.78 -9.87 -17.38
CA ARG A 130 2.23 -10.00 -17.13
C ARG A 130 2.88 -8.78 -16.48
N VAL A 131 2.12 -8.06 -15.65
CA VAL A 131 2.61 -6.88 -14.94
C VAL A 131 2.74 -7.10 -13.43
N GLY A 132 2.38 -8.30 -12.95
CA GLY A 132 2.66 -8.72 -11.57
C GLY A 132 4.15 -8.98 -11.33
N LEU A 133 4.50 -9.15 -10.05
CA LEU A 133 5.89 -9.24 -9.59
C LEU A 133 6.57 -10.57 -9.90
N TYR A 134 5.81 -11.65 -10.16
CA TYR A 134 6.38 -12.98 -10.37
C TYR A 134 7.38 -12.99 -11.53
N GLU A 135 8.58 -13.50 -11.27
CA GLU A 135 9.73 -13.52 -12.19
C GLU A 135 10.38 -12.14 -12.44
N HIS A 136 9.90 -11.05 -11.76
CA HIS A 136 10.37 -9.68 -11.99
C HIS A 136 10.63 -8.89 -10.71
N ASP A 137 10.69 -9.53 -9.54
CA ASP A 137 10.76 -8.88 -8.23
C ASP A 137 11.80 -7.77 -8.13
N ASP A 138 13.06 -8.08 -8.48
CA ASP A 138 14.17 -7.13 -8.33
C ASP A 138 14.03 -5.93 -9.26
N VAL A 139 13.60 -6.16 -10.51
CA VAL A 139 13.43 -5.11 -11.51
C VAL A 139 12.30 -4.17 -11.11
N ASP A 140 11.18 -4.74 -10.68
CA ASP A 140 9.99 -3.97 -10.32
C ASP A 140 10.14 -3.28 -8.97
N ALA A 141 10.77 -3.93 -7.97
CA ALA A 141 11.09 -3.28 -6.70
C ALA A 141 12.00 -2.07 -6.91
N ARG A 142 13.06 -2.21 -7.73
CA ARG A 142 13.91 -1.09 -8.09
C ARG A 142 13.12 0.02 -8.77
N PHE A 143 12.27 -0.32 -9.74
CA PHE A 143 11.43 0.63 -10.45
C PHE A 143 10.52 1.40 -9.50
N TYR A 144 9.74 0.70 -8.66
CA TYR A 144 8.80 1.36 -7.77
C TYR A 144 9.48 2.20 -6.68
N PHE A 145 10.48 1.65 -5.99
CA PHE A 145 10.99 2.26 -4.76
C PHE A 145 12.23 3.11 -4.96
N LYS A 146 13.10 2.75 -5.89
CA LYS A 146 14.34 3.52 -6.15
C LYS A 146 14.14 4.56 -7.25
N ASP A 147 13.51 4.18 -8.35
CA ASP A 147 13.40 5.05 -9.52
C ASP A 147 12.19 5.99 -9.38
N MET A 148 11.02 5.48 -8.93
CA MET A 148 9.79 6.27 -8.78
C MET A 148 9.62 6.87 -7.38
N GLY A 149 10.18 6.25 -6.33
CA GLY A 149 10.20 6.79 -4.97
C GLY A 149 8.95 6.51 -4.15
N PHE A 150 8.21 5.44 -4.43
CA PHE A 150 7.05 5.04 -3.63
C PHE A 150 7.44 4.61 -2.22
N ASP A 151 6.52 4.80 -1.25
CA ASP A 151 6.72 4.55 0.18
C ASP A 151 5.93 3.36 0.71
N PHE A 152 5.01 2.84 -0.08
CA PHE A 152 4.10 1.76 0.30
C PHE A 152 3.73 0.91 -0.92
N ILE A 153 3.52 -0.38 -0.71
CA ILE A 153 2.96 -1.26 -1.72
C ILE A 153 1.91 -2.20 -1.14
N LYS A 154 0.74 -2.27 -1.79
CA LYS A 154 -0.23 -3.35 -1.61
C LYS A 154 0.07 -4.45 -2.63
N ILE A 155 0.13 -5.69 -2.18
CA ILE A 155 0.43 -6.83 -3.04
C ILE A 155 -0.68 -7.86 -2.93
N ASP A 156 -1.48 -7.97 -3.98
CA ASP A 156 -2.53 -8.98 -4.14
C ASP A 156 -1.93 -10.38 -4.45
N TYR A 157 -2.80 -11.37 -4.46
CA TYR A 157 -2.44 -12.76 -4.73
C TYR A 157 -3.30 -13.41 -5.82
N CYS A 158 -3.97 -12.61 -6.64
CA CYS A 158 -4.85 -13.10 -7.71
C CYS A 158 -4.08 -14.01 -8.67
N GLY A 159 -2.90 -13.57 -9.09
CA GLY A 159 -2.03 -14.29 -10.01
C GLY A 159 -1.24 -15.43 -9.37
N GLY A 160 -1.23 -15.54 -8.04
CA GLY A 160 -0.52 -16.58 -7.30
C GLY A 160 -1.39 -17.77 -6.89
N ASP A 161 -2.72 -17.65 -6.96
CA ASP A 161 -3.68 -18.70 -6.60
C ASP A 161 -4.27 -19.33 -7.86
N ALA A 162 -3.99 -20.60 -8.09
CA ALA A 162 -4.46 -21.37 -9.24
C ALA A 162 -5.99 -21.46 -9.39
N LYS A 163 -6.74 -21.15 -8.32
CA LYS A 163 -8.21 -21.09 -8.38
C LYS A 163 -8.71 -19.76 -8.95
N GLN A 164 -7.88 -18.72 -8.90
CA GLN A 164 -8.25 -17.38 -9.34
C GLN A 164 -7.63 -17.01 -10.69
N ASN A 165 -6.44 -17.52 -11.00
CA ASN A 165 -5.76 -17.18 -12.24
C ASN A 165 -5.99 -18.18 -13.38
N THR A 166 -5.99 -17.68 -14.60
CA THR A 166 -6.18 -18.48 -15.81
C THR A 166 -4.99 -19.37 -16.14
N ASP A 167 -3.81 -19.03 -15.66
CA ASP A 167 -2.56 -19.75 -15.90
C ASP A 167 -2.41 -20.97 -15.00
N ARG A 168 -3.32 -21.14 -14.04
CA ARG A 168 -3.28 -22.17 -13.00
C ARG A 168 -1.95 -22.16 -12.21
N LEU A 169 -1.34 -21.01 -12.11
CA LEU A 169 -0.13 -20.80 -11.32
C LEU A 169 -0.48 -20.87 -9.84
N GLN A 170 0.11 -21.84 -9.15
CA GLN A 170 0.00 -21.95 -7.69
C GLN A 170 1.37 -21.67 -7.08
N LEU A 171 1.43 -20.61 -6.26
CA LEU A 171 2.62 -20.23 -5.52
C LEU A 171 2.45 -20.61 -4.05
N ASP A 172 3.56 -20.75 -3.33
CA ASP A 172 3.56 -20.80 -1.88
C ASP A 172 3.58 -19.38 -1.32
N GLU A 173 2.62 -19.04 -0.47
CA GLU A 173 2.39 -17.68 0.00
C GLU A 173 3.59 -17.12 0.78
N GLU A 174 4.08 -17.84 1.79
CA GLU A 174 5.19 -17.40 2.63
C GLU A 174 6.47 -17.20 1.81
N THR A 175 6.81 -18.19 0.99
CA THR A 175 7.98 -18.12 0.10
C THR A 175 7.86 -16.93 -0.84
N ARG A 176 6.68 -16.72 -1.42
CA ARG A 176 6.45 -15.68 -2.42
C ARG A 176 6.56 -14.26 -1.84
N TYR A 177 5.85 -14.00 -0.76
CA TYR A 177 5.91 -12.69 -0.11
C TYR A 177 7.27 -12.41 0.53
N THR A 178 7.94 -13.43 1.04
CA THR A 178 9.32 -13.32 1.53
C THR A 178 10.30 -12.93 0.41
N ALA A 179 10.14 -13.49 -0.79
CA ALA A 179 10.97 -13.12 -1.95
C ALA A 179 10.76 -11.66 -2.34
N ILE A 180 9.50 -11.20 -2.36
CA ILE A 180 9.16 -9.80 -2.64
C ILE A 180 9.76 -8.86 -1.59
N ARG A 181 9.64 -9.19 -0.29
CA ARG A 181 10.25 -8.38 0.78
C ARG A 181 11.77 -8.25 0.59
N LYS A 182 12.45 -9.36 0.29
CA LYS A 182 13.89 -9.33 0.01
C LYS A 182 14.25 -8.43 -1.18
N ALA A 183 13.46 -8.45 -2.24
CA ALA A 183 13.68 -7.58 -3.40
C ALA A 183 13.49 -6.09 -3.03
N ILE A 184 12.49 -5.77 -2.21
CA ILE A 184 12.29 -4.41 -1.69
C ILE A 184 13.50 -3.98 -0.84
N ASP A 185 13.95 -4.80 0.09
CA ASP A 185 15.09 -4.52 0.97
C ASP A 185 16.40 -4.32 0.17
N ALA A 186 16.58 -5.11 -0.89
CA ALA A 186 17.74 -4.98 -1.79
C ALA A 186 17.81 -3.63 -2.53
N THR A 187 16.71 -2.87 -2.58
CA THR A 187 16.73 -1.48 -3.09
C THR A 187 17.46 -0.51 -2.18
N GLY A 188 17.66 -0.86 -0.92
CA GLY A 188 18.22 0.00 0.14
C GLY A 188 17.17 0.94 0.77
N ARG A 189 15.91 0.84 0.38
CA ARG A 189 14.78 1.60 0.96
C ARG A 189 14.20 0.82 2.16
N THR A 190 14.65 1.14 3.36
CA THR A 190 14.21 0.52 4.62
C THR A 190 12.91 1.10 5.17
N ASP A 191 12.40 2.14 4.55
CA ASP A 191 11.21 2.90 4.95
C ASP A 191 9.95 2.50 4.17
N VAL A 192 10.08 1.59 3.20
CA VAL A 192 8.95 1.11 2.39
C VAL A 192 8.09 0.15 3.20
N ARG A 193 6.81 0.46 3.32
CA ARG A 193 5.83 -0.42 3.93
C ARG A 193 5.21 -1.37 2.92
N MET A 194 5.04 -2.61 3.31
CA MET A 194 4.46 -3.68 2.51
C MET A 194 3.17 -4.18 3.15
N ASN A 195 2.10 -4.26 2.34
CA ASN A 195 0.82 -4.87 2.71
C ASN A 195 0.61 -6.17 1.93
N VAL A 196 0.36 -7.25 2.65
CA VAL A 196 -0.01 -8.56 2.09
C VAL A 196 -1.52 -8.63 1.95
N CYS A 197 -2.02 -8.77 0.72
CA CYS A 197 -3.45 -8.84 0.44
C CYS A 197 -3.84 -10.23 -0.08
N ARG A 198 -4.21 -11.13 0.86
CA ARG A 198 -4.54 -12.53 0.57
C ARG A 198 -6.00 -12.90 0.90
N TRP A 199 -6.80 -11.94 1.41
CA TRP A 199 -8.22 -12.08 1.76
C TRP A 199 -8.54 -13.08 2.89
N ASN A 200 -7.54 -13.44 3.65
CA ASN A 200 -7.61 -14.22 4.90
C ASN A 200 -6.37 -13.93 5.75
N TYR A 201 -6.39 -14.31 7.02
CA TYR A 201 -5.19 -14.23 7.85
C TYR A 201 -4.08 -15.16 7.29
N PRO A 202 -2.92 -14.63 6.88
CA PRO A 202 -1.92 -15.42 6.15
C PRO A 202 -1.17 -16.43 7.03
N GLY A 203 -1.13 -16.21 8.35
CA GLY A 203 -0.35 -17.00 9.29
C GLY A 203 0.68 -16.17 10.06
N THR A 204 1.29 -16.76 11.07
CA THR A 204 2.23 -16.07 11.98
C THR A 204 3.52 -15.58 11.30
N TRP A 205 3.88 -16.15 10.16
CA TRP A 205 5.05 -15.74 9.39
C TRP A 205 4.95 -14.30 8.86
N VAL A 206 3.74 -13.79 8.64
CA VAL A 206 3.52 -12.54 7.92
C VAL A 206 4.10 -11.32 8.64
N SER A 207 4.11 -11.32 9.97
CA SER A 207 4.71 -10.23 10.77
C SER A 207 6.23 -10.11 10.62
N GLY A 208 6.90 -11.17 10.17
CA GLY A 208 8.32 -11.13 9.82
C GLY A 208 8.61 -10.62 8.40
N VAL A 209 7.57 -10.39 7.59
CA VAL A 209 7.69 -10.09 6.16
C VAL A 209 7.04 -8.76 5.80
N ALA A 210 5.91 -8.43 6.40
CA ALA A 210 5.08 -7.28 6.03
C ALA A 210 4.73 -6.40 7.23
N ASP A 211 4.41 -5.13 6.94
CA ASP A 211 3.98 -4.13 7.93
C ASP A 211 2.47 -4.21 8.21
N SER A 212 1.70 -4.74 7.25
CA SER A 212 0.27 -5.01 7.42
C SER A 212 -0.19 -6.13 6.50
N TRP A 213 -1.33 -6.74 6.84
CA TRP A 213 -1.90 -7.84 6.06
C TRP A 213 -3.42 -7.88 6.18
N ARG A 214 -4.08 -8.11 5.06
CA ARG A 214 -5.52 -8.37 4.99
C ARG A 214 -5.86 -9.62 5.76
N THR A 215 -6.95 -9.57 6.47
CA THR A 215 -7.39 -10.67 7.36
C THR A 215 -8.66 -11.35 6.87
N THR A 216 -9.40 -10.74 5.95
CA THR A 216 -10.70 -11.20 5.47
C THR A 216 -10.86 -10.97 3.98
N VAL A 217 -11.95 -11.46 3.41
CA VAL A 217 -12.42 -11.12 2.06
C VAL A 217 -12.65 -9.61 1.92
N ASP A 218 -12.78 -9.15 0.67
CA ASP A 218 -12.96 -7.73 0.39
C ASP A 218 -14.24 -7.17 0.99
N ILE A 219 -14.10 -5.96 1.55
CA ILE A 219 -15.21 -5.20 2.07
C ILE A 219 -16.07 -4.63 0.93
N TYR A 220 -17.37 -4.64 1.13
CA TYR A 220 -18.30 -3.91 0.28
C TYR A 220 -19.14 -2.93 1.10
N ASP A 221 -19.75 -1.97 0.43
CA ASP A 221 -20.58 -0.92 1.02
C ASP A 221 -21.87 -1.51 1.59
N GLY A 222 -21.86 -1.80 2.88
CA GLY A 222 -22.99 -2.35 3.62
C GLY A 222 -22.60 -2.91 4.98
N TRP A 223 -23.46 -2.66 5.97
CA TRP A 223 -23.25 -3.04 7.37
C TRP A 223 -22.93 -4.53 7.57
N LYS A 224 -23.56 -5.41 6.79
CA LYS A 224 -23.30 -6.85 6.87
C LYS A 224 -21.82 -7.18 6.60
N SER A 225 -21.21 -6.49 5.63
CA SER A 225 -19.79 -6.66 5.31
C SER A 225 -18.92 -6.15 6.45
N VAL A 226 -19.14 -4.92 6.90
CA VAL A 226 -18.41 -4.30 8.01
C VAL A 226 -18.48 -5.15 9.27
N ALA A 227 -19.70 -5.51 9.69
CA ALA A 227 -19.92 -6.33 10.89
C ALA A 227 -19.32 -7.74 10.78
N GLY A 228 -19.34 -8.33 9.57
CA GLY A 228 -18.71 -9.62 9.28
C GLY A 228 -17.20 -9.55 9.50
N ILE A 229 -16.54 -8.58 8.87
CA ILE A 229 -15.10 -8.37 8.99
C ILE A 229 -14.69 -8.07 10.43
N LEU A 230 -15.41 -7.21 11.14
CA LEU A 230 -15.14 -6.93 12.55
C LEU A 230 -15.23 -8.20 13.40
N ARG A 231 -16.24 -9.04 13.16
CA ARG A 231 -16.44 -10.30 13.91
C ARG A 231 -15.28 -11.28 13.68
N GLU A 232 -14.81 -11.43 12.45
CA GLU A 232 -13.67 -12.29 12.13
C GLU A 232 -12.38 -11.79 12.78
N ASN A 233 -12.22 -10.48 12.95
CA ASN A 233 -11.03 -9.87 13.54
C ASN A 233 -11.00 -9.85 15.07
N LEU A 234 -12.10 -10.13 15.76
CA LEU A 234 -12.15 -10.12 17.23
C LEU A 234 -11.05 -10.98 17.89
N TYR A 235 -10.70 -12.07 17.26
CA TYR A 235 -9.71 -13.04 17.78
C TYR A 235 -8.31 -12.86 17.17
N LEU A 236 -8.15 -11.95 16.21
CA LEU A 236 -6.88 -11.73 15.52
C LEU A 236 -6.04 -10.59 16.14
N SER A 237 -6.57 -9.88 17.14
CA SER A 237 -5.86 -8.76 17.78
C SER A 237 -4.51 -9.14 18.37
N ALA A 238 -4.36 -10.39 18.84
CA ALA A 238 -3.11 -10.91 19.38
C ALA A 238 -1.97 -11.02 18.34
N TYR A 239 -2.29 -10.95 17.06
CA TYR A 239 -1.31 -11.01 15.96
C TYR A 239 -0.88 -9.65 15.45
N SER A 240 -1.51 -8.57 15.93
CA SER A 240 -1.03 -7.20 15.71
C SER A 240 -0.01 -6.82 16.77
N SER A 241 1.01 -6.10 16.36
CA SER A 241 2.04 -5.54 17.24
C SER A 241 2.49 -4.17 16.74
N ASP A 242 3.38 -3.50 17.48
CA ASP A 242 3.90 -2.19 17.08
C ASP A 242 4.61 -2.27 15.73
N GLY A 243 4.12 -1.53 14.74
CA GLY A 243 4.62 -1.53 13.37
C GLY A 243 4.04 -2.62 12.45
N HIS A 244 3.29 -3.59 12.99
CA HIS A 244 2.76 -4.74 12.25
C HIS A 244 1.26 -4.92 12.54
N TYR A 245 0.39 -4.76 11.55
CA TYR A 245 -1.04 -4.60 11.76
C TYR A 245 -1.91 -5.53 10.91
N ASN A 246 -2.94 -6.08 11.55
CA ASN A 246 -4.09 -6.61 10.85
C ASN A 246 -4.75 -5.48 10.04
N ASP A 247 -5.01 -5.74 8.77
CA ASP A 247 -5.73 -4.84 7.87
C ASP A 247 -7.14 -5.39 7.65
N MET A 248 -8.11 -4.71 8.21
CA MET A 248 -9.54 -5.03 8.10
C MET A 248 -10.18 -4.46 6.83
N ASP A 249 -9.36 -4.03 5.86
CA ASP A 249 -9.77 -3.37 4.64
C ASP A 249 -10.17 -1.90 4.81
N MET A 250 -10.74 -1.33 3.78
CA MET A 250 -11.08 0.08 3.67
C MET A 250 -12.23 0.47 4.59
N LEU A 251 -12.19 1.70 5.10
CA LEU A 251 -13.37 2.29 5.74
C LEU A 251 -14.44 2.61 4.70
N GLN A 252 -15.70 2.35 5.05
CA GLN A 252 -16.86 2.63 4.18
C GLN A 252 -17.62 3.91 4.58
N VAL A 253 -16.96 4.80 5.32
CA VAL A 253 -17.56 6.06 5.78
C VAL A 253 -17.90 6.97 4.60
N GLY A 254 -19.12 7.52 4.61
CA GLY A 254 -19.59 8.45 3.58
C GLY A 254 -20.00 7.80 2.25
N ARG A 255 -20.24 6.49 2.25
CA ARG A 255 -20.79 5.76 1.09
C ARG A 255 -22.30 5.51 1.26
N GLY A 256 -22.79 4.29 1.01
CA GLY A 256 -24.21 3.98 1.01
C GLY A 256 -24.83 3.66 2.38
N MET A 257 -24.00 3.47 3.41
CA MET A 257 -24.51 3.20 4.76
C MET A 257 -25.16 4.44 5.39
N SER A 258 -26.17 4.23 6.23
CA SER A 258 -26.82 5.29 7.01
C SER A 258 -25.93 5.78 8.17
N HIS A 259 -26.34 6.87 8.81
CA HIS A 259 -25.66 7.36 10.02
C HIS A 259 -25.82 6.42 11.23
N GLU A 260 -26.79 5.53 11.20
CA GLU A 260 -27.07 4.57 12.27
C GLU A 260 -26.24 3.30 12.12
N GLU A 261 -25.80 3.00 10.93
CA GLU A 261 -24.87 1.91 10.59
C GLU A 261 -23.41 2.34 10.75
#